data_9680f006bcfaf41862c870d0bb75ad01
#
_entry.id   9680f006bcfaf41862c870d0bb75ad01
#
_cell.length_a   1.000
_cell.length_b   1.000
_cell.length_c   1.000
_cell.angle_alpha   90.00
_cell.angle_beta   90.00
_cell.angle_gamma   90.00
#
_symmetry.space_group_name_H-M   'P 1'
#
loop_
_entity.id
_entity.type
_entity.pdbx_description
1 polymer ?
#
loop_
_entity_poly.entity_id
_entity_poly.type
_entity_poly.pdbx_seq_one_letter_code
_entity_poly.pdbx_strand_id
1 'polypeptide(L)'
;MRIAALVCFVFLSLSAVAQPRLGGRAAEFDALFAGLKVAPSEATAAKIEARLRQLWSRGIAPSAVLLLNRSARELGNNAAQEALEDVEAAIVIDPEAPEGYHRRAMARAALGDFSAALADLQETLRREPRYYPALQSLAQIAEEREDAKGALSAWEKLLELNPKHPDGQERLRTLIRKALGDEM
;
A
#
# COMPACT_ATOMS: atom_id res chain seq x y z
N MET A 1 53.15 26.14 51.31
CA MET A 1 52.37 24.92 51.13
C MET A 1 51.32 25.22 50.07
N ARG A 2 51.50 24.69 48.84
CA ARG A 2 50.57 24.88 47.69
C ARG A 2 49.84 23.57 47.50
N ILE A 3 48.49 23.60 47.72
CA ILE A 3 47.63 22.47 47.50
C ILE A 3 47.09 22.59 46.07
N ALA A 4 47.54 21.68 45.20
CA ALA A 4 47.04 21.57 43.87
C ALA A 4 45.74 20.74 43.87
N ALA A 5 44.61 21.36 43.52
CA ALA A 5 43.35 20.67 43.33
C ALA A 5 43.34 19.99 41.95
N LEU A 6 43.28 18.68 41.96
CA LEU A 6 43.14 17.84 40.75
C LEU A 6 41.67 17.81 40.39
N VAL A 7 41.28 18.48 39.30
CA VAL A 7 39.93 18.41 38.76
C VAL A 7 39.88 17.22 37.80
N CYS A 8 39.21 16.12 38.22
CA CYS A 8 38.92 14.98 37.36
C CYS A 8 37.74 15.36 36.43
N PHE A 9 38.04 15.58 35.17
CA PHE A 9 37.04 15.62 34.12
C PHE A 9 36.57 14.20 33.81
N VAL A 10 35.38 13.88 34.31
CA VAL A 10 34.68 12.65 33.86
C VAL A 10 34.06 12.93 32.49
N PHE A 11 34.69 12.41 31.44
CA PHE A 11 34.07 12.37 30.13
C PHE A 11 32.94 11.34 30.15
N LEU A 12 31.69 11.80 30.31
CA LEU A 12 30.53 10.98 29.97
C LEU A 12 30.50 10.82 28.47
N SER A 13 30.95 9.65 27.99
CA SER A 13 30.73 9.21 26.62
C SER A 13 29.23 8.97 26.43
N LEU A 14 28.54 9.95 25.86
CA LEU A 14 27.16 9.81 25.41
C LEU A 14 27.16 8.82 24.25
N SER A 15 26.85 7.55 24.55
CA SER A 15 26.60 6.56 23.50
C SER A 15 25.40 7.04 22.70
N ALA A 16 25.64 7.51 21.48
CA ALA A 16 24.59 7.84 20.52
C ALA A 16 23.81 6.56 20.23
N VAL A 17 22.65 6.42 20.87
CA VAL A 17 21.64 5.44 20.46
C VAL A 17 21.31 5.77 19.02
N ALA A 18 21.77 4.92 18.09
CA ALA A 18 21.49 5.06 16.68
C ALA A 18 19.98 5.02 16.48
N GLN A 19 19.39 6.17 16.21
CA GLN A 19 17.99 6.23 15.78
C GLN A 19 17.84 5.36 14.52
N PRO A 20 16.82 4.49 14.42
CA PRO A 20 16.59 3.72 13.21
C PRO A 20 16.44 4.70 12.04
N ARG A 21 17.39 4.62 11.12
CA ARG A 21 17.51 5.53 9.98
C ARG A 21 16.23 5.48 9.16
N LEU A 22 15.53 6.60 9.02
CA LEU A 22 14.44 6.78 8.05
C LEU A 22 14.85 6.31 6.64
N GLY A 23 16.15 6.36 6.27
CA GLY A 23 16.68 5.79 5.05
C GLY A 23 16.62 4.27 4.94
N GLY A 24 16.57 3.53 6.04
CA GLY A 24 16.53 2.06 6.01
C GLY A 24 15.20 1.50 5.49
N ARG A 25 14.07 2.13 5.80
CA ARG A 25 12.75 1.69 5.33
C ARG A 25 12.55 1.96 3.84
N ALA A 26 12.94 3.14 3.36
CA ALA A 26 12.89 3.46 1.94
C ALA A 26 13.76 2.50 1.12
N ALA A 27 15.00 2.24 1.56
CA ALA A 27 15.90 1.29 0.91
C ALA A 27 15.34 -0.15 0.91
N GLU A 28 14.65 -0.58 1.99
CA GLU A 28 13.99 -1.89 2.04
C GLU A 28 12.84 -1.96 1.01
N PHE A 29 12.02 -0.92 0.87
CA PHE A 29 11.00 -0.83 -0.18
C PHE A 29 11.62 -0.91 -1.57
N ASP A 30 12.67 -0.14 -1.84
CA ASP A 30 13.34 -0.12 -3.14
C ASP A 30 13.92 -1.49 -3.50
N ALA A 31 14.55 -2.18 -2.56
CA ALA A 31 15.07 -3.53 -2.75
C ALA A 31 13.94 -4.55 -3.04
N LEU A 32 12.81 -4.46 -2.32
CA LEU A 32 11.68 -5.35 -2.53
C LEU A 32 11.03 -5.10 -3.89
N PHE A 33 10.82 -3.85 -4.31
CA PHE A 33 10.28 -3.55 -5.64
C PHE A 33 11.24 -3.94 -6.76
N ALA A 34 12.54 -3.75 -6.58
CA ALA A 34 13.54 -4.27 -7.52
C ALA A 34 13.47 -5.80 -7.63
N GLY A 35 13.36 -6.50 -6.50
CA GLY A 35 13.18 -7.95 -6.46
C GLY A 35 11.87 -8.42 -7.10
N LEU A 36 10.79 -7.66 -6.93
CA LEU A 36 9.47 -7.96 -7.51
C LEU A 36 9.51 -7.93 -9.05
N LYS A 37 10.17 -6.93 -9.62
CA LYS A 37 10.35 -6.80 -11.08
C LYS A 37 11.06 -7.97 -11.73
N VAL A 38 12.00 -8.61 -11.03
CA VAL A 38 12.82 -9.72 -11.55
C VAL A 38 12.45 -11.07 -10.91
N ALA A 39 11.33 -11.15 -10.23
CA ALA A 39 10.89 -12.38 -9.59
C ALA A 39 10.81 -13.54 -10.61
N PRO A 40 11.45 -14.69 -10.35
CA PRO A 40 11.48 -15.79 -11.32
C PRO A 40 10.13 -16.51 -11.44
N SER A 41 9.26 -16.40 -10.43
CA SER A 41 7.96 -17.08 -10.38
C SER A 41 6.94 -16.28 -9.58
N GLU A 42 5.65 -16.57 -9.80
CA GLU A 42 4.54 -16.03 -9.02
C GLU A 42 4.69 -16.32 -7.51
N ALA A 43 5.15 -17.52 -7.16
CA ALA A 43 5.40 -17.88 -5.76
C ALA A 43 6.47 -17.00 -5.10
N THR A 44 7.51 -16.61 -5.86
CA THR A 44 8.53 -15.67 -5.36
C THR A 44 7.96 -14.26 -5.26
N ALA A 45 7.21 -13.81 -6.26
CA ALA A 45 6.54 -12.53 -6.24
C ALA A 45 5.59 -12.42 -5.05
N ALA A 46 4.77 -13.44 -4.78
CA ALA A 46 3.84 -13.46 -3.65
C ALA A 46 4.53 -13.32 -2.28
N LYS A 47 5.72 -13.91 -2.11
CA LYS A 47 6.53 -13.74 -0.88
C LYS A 47 7.00 -12.29 -0.72
N ILE A 48 7.44 -11.68 -1.81
CA ILE A 48 7.87 -10.26 -1.81
C ILE A 48 6.69 -9.35 -1.54
N GLU A 49 5.53 -9.60 -2.15
CA GLU A 49 4.30 -8.87 -1.88
C GLU A 49 3.87 -8.96 -0.41
N ALA A 50 3.95 -10.15 0.19
CA ALA A 50 3.66 -10.32 1.62
C ALA A 50 4.60 -9.46 2.48
N ARG A 51 5.88 -9.35 2.10
CA ARG A 51 6.84 -8.50 2.80
C ARG A 51 6.52 -7.01 2.61
N LEU A 52 6.14 -6.58 1.41
CA LEU A 52 5.69 -5.21 1.14
C LEU A 52 4.47 -4.85 2.00
N ARG A 53 3.45 -5.72 2.07
CA ARG A 53 2.28 -5.51 2.94
C ARG A 53 2.67 -5.35 4.41
N GLN A 54 3.58 -6.18 4.92
CA GLN A 54 4.10 -6.04 6.28
C GLN A 54 4.83 -4.71 6.50
N LEU A 55 5.57 -4.24 5.49
CA LEU A 55 6.29 -2.99 5.57
C LEU A 55 5.35 -1.78 5.60
N TRP A 56 4.30 -1.79 4.81
CA TRP A 56 3.28 -0.75 4.87
C TRP A 56 2.60 -0.71 6.24
N SER A 57 2.20 -1.86 6.77
CA SER A 57 1.53 -1.95 8.08
C SER A 57 2.40 -1.52 9.26
N ARG A 58 3.73 -1.72 9.20
CA ARG A 58 4.65 -1.39 10.29
C ARG A 58 4.73 0.10 10.66
N GLY A 59 4.32 0.97 9.75
CA GLY A 59 4.32 2.41 9.97
C GLY A 59 3.01 2.94 10.52
N ILE A 60 1.97 2.11 10.58
CA ILE A 60 0.63 2.50 10.99
C ILE A 60 0.47 2.36 12.50
N ALA A 61 -0.22 3.32 13.12
CA ALA A 61 -0.53 3.25 14.55
C ALA A 61 -1.28 1.94 14.88
N PRO A 62 -0.93 1.22 15.97
CA PRO A 62 -1.54 -0.08 16.27
C PRO A 62 -3.07 -0.05 16.39
N SER A 63 -3.65 1.03 16.94
CA SER A 63 -5.09 1.22 17.01
C SER A 63 -5.74 1.39 15.64
N ALA A 64 -5.09 2.09 14.70
CA ALA A 64 -5.56 2.19 13.32
C ALA A 64 -5.49 0.84 12.61
N VAL A 65 -4.42 0.05 12.83
CA VAL A 65 -4.31 -1.32 12.28
C VAL A 65 -5.47 -2.21 12.74
N LEU A 66 -5.90 -2.12 14.00
CA LEU A 66 -7.03 -2.88 14.50
C LEU A 66 -8.33 -2.53 13.77
N LEU A 67 -8.60 -1.24 13.55
CA LEU A 67 -9.76 -0.75 12.80
C LEU A 67 -9.70 -1.19 11.34
N LEU A 68 -8.56 -1.04 10.67
CA LEU A 68 -8.38 -1.49 9.29
C LEU A 68 -8.58 -3.00 9.13
N ASN A 69 -8.13 -3.81 10.09
CA ASN A 69 -8.37 -5.25 10.09
C ASN A 69 -9.84 -5.61 10.35
N ARG A 70 -10.56 -4.82 11.18
CA ARG A 70 -11.99 -5.00 11.39
C ARG A 70 -12.76 -4.66 10.13
N SER A 71 -12.50 -3.50 9.52
CA SER A 71 -13.15 -3.09 8.28
C SER A 71 -12.99 -4.12 7.16
N ALA A 72 -11.81 -4.77 7.06
CA ALA A 72 -11.60 -5.82 6.08
C ALA A 72 -12.50 -7.04 6.29
N ARG A 73 -12.78 -7.42 7.55
CA ARG A 73 -13.72 -8.50 7.88
C ARG A 73 -15.16 -8.09 7.60
N GLU A 74 -15.51 -6.85 7.91
CA GLU A 74 -16.85 -6.30 7.66
C GLU A 74 -17.15 -6.25 6.16
N LEU A 75 -16.20 -5.82 5.33
CA LEU A 75 -16.32 -5.91 3.87
C LEU A 75 -16.54 -7.35 3.40
N GLY A 76 -15.80 -8.31 3.97
CA GLY A 76 -15.97 -9.74 3.67
C GLY A 76 -17.35 -10.28 4.09
N ASN A 77 -18.02 -9.63 5.04
CA ASN A 77 -19.36 -9.97 5.53
C ASN A 77 -20.48 -9.13 4.88
N ASN A 78 -20.16 -8.37 3.84
CA ASN A 78 -21.08 -7.42 3.17
C ASN A 78 -21.61 -6.28 4.08
N ALA A 79 -20.89 -5.98 5.16
CA ALA A 79 -21.19 -4.88 6.09
C ALA A 79 -20.36 -3.64 5.70
N ALA A 80 -20.63 -3.08 4.51
CA ALA A 80 -19.80 -2.02 3.92
C ALA A 80 -19.94 -0.68 4.67
N GLN A 81 -21.07 -0.42 5.30
CA GLN A 81 -21.28 0.80 6.07
C GLN A 81 -20.45 0.78 7.36
N GLU A 82 -20.45 -0.32 8.09
CA GLU A 82 -19.65 -0.53 9.29
C GLU A 82 -18.14 -0.49 8.97
N ALA A 83 -17.76 -1.09 7.83
CA ALA A 83 -16.40 -1.01 7.33
C ALA A 83 -15.97 0.44 7.05
N LEU A 84 -16.87 1.27 6.51
CA LEU A 84 -16.60 2.68 6.23
C LEU A 84 -16.36 3.47 7.54
N GLU A 85 -17.19 3.27 8.56
CA GLU A 85 -17.03 3.92 9.87
C GLU A 85 -15.68 3.59 10.52
N ASP A 86 -15.30 2.33 10.48
CA ASP A 86 -14.01 1.89 11.03
C ASP A 86 -12.82 2.50 10.32
N VAL A 87 -12.87 2.55 9.00
CA VAL A 87 -11.79 3.13 8.19
C VAL A 87 -11.70 4.64 8.40
N GLU A 88 -12.80 5.35 8.52
CA GLU A 88 -12.80 6.78 8.81
C GLU A 88 -12.15 7.06 10.17
N ALA A 89 -12.48 6.26 11.19
CA ALA A 89 -11.80 6.33 12.49
C ALA A 89 -10.30 6.01 12.39
N ALA A 90 -9.91 5.03 11.56
CA ALA A 90 -8.50 4.69 11.33
C ALA A 90 -7.73 5.84 10.68
N ILE A 91 -8.33 6.53 9.69
CA ILE A 91 -7.72 7.69 9.02
C ILE A 91 -7.56 8.87 9.97
N VAL A 92 -8.50 9.07 10.92
CA VAL A 92 -8.35 10.11 11.96
C VAL A 92 -7.14 9.83 12.86
N ILE A 93 -6.89 8.56 13.17
CA ILE A 93 -5.74 8.15 14.01
C ILE A 93 -4.42 8.26 13.25
N ASP A 94 -4.41 7.84 11.99
CA ASP A 94 -3.21 7.82 11.15
C ASP A 94 -3.51 8.33 9.74
N PRO A 95 -3.56 9.66 9.56
CA PRO A 95 -3.94 10.27 8.30
C PRO A 95 -2.88 10.11 7.19
N GLU A 96 -1.66 9.70 7.53
CA GLU A 96 -0.59 9.53 6.53
C GLU A 96 -0.54 8.11 5.95
N ALA A 97 -1.27 7.15 6.53
CA ALA A 97 -1.26 5.76 6.07
C ALA A 97 -2.03 5.60 4.74
N PRO A 98 -1.38 5.20 3.63
CA PRO A 98 -2.08 4.99 2.35
C PRO A 98 -3.11 3.86 2.43
N GLU A 99 -2.92 2.88 3.30
CA GLU A 99 -3.85 1.77 3.49
C GLU A 99 -5.23 2.23 3.97
N GLY A 100 -5.32 3.28 4.80
CA GLY A 100 -6.59 3.85 5.24
C GLY A 100 -7.44 4.31 4.05
N TYR A 101 -6.87 5.10 3.16
CA TYR A 101 -7.57 5.59 1.97
C TYR A 101 -7.94 4.46 1.01
N HIS A 102 -7.04 3.49 0.80
CA HIS A 102 -7.35 2.31 -0.01
C HIS A 102 -8.53 1.52 0.57
N ARG A 103 -8.57 1.28 1.88
CA ARG A 103 -9.69 0.58 2.54
C ARG A 103 -10.99 1.37 2.46
N ARG A 104 -10.93 2.70 2.59
CA ARG A 104 -12.10 3.55 2.42
C ARG A 104 -12.64 3.50 1.00
N ALA A 105 -11.76 3.49 0.01
CA ALA A 105 -12.15 3.29 -1.38
C ALA A 105 -12.90 1.98 -1.59
N MET A 106 -12.44 0.89 -0.99
CA MET A 106 -13.11 -0.41 -1.08
C MET A 106 -14.51 -0.40 -0.43
N ALA A 107 -14.65 0.24 0.74
CA ALA A 107 -15.94 0.38 1.41
C ALA A 107 -16.92 1.23 0.57
N ARG A 108 -16.45 2.36 0.03
CA ARG A 108 -17.26 3.24 -0.84
C ARG A 108 -17.67 2.55 -2.14
N ALA A 109 -16.76 1.80 -2.77
CA ALA A 109 -17.10 1.01 -3.97
C ALA A 109 -18.16 -0.04 -3.66
N ALA A 110 -18.07 -0.73 -2.53
CA ALA A 110 -19.09 -1.69 -2.10
C ALA A 110 -20.46 -1.04 -1.83
N LEU A 111 -20.48 0.25 -1.47
CA LEU A 111 -21.70 1.07 -1.34
C LEU A 111 -22.17 1.69 -2.68
N GLY A 112 -21.45 1.46 -3.78
CA GLY A 112 -21.76 2.02 -5.10
C GLY A 112 -21.26 3.46 -5.31
N ASP A 113 -20.59 4.08 -4.34
CA ASP A 113 -20.00 5.41 -4.49
C ASP A 113 -18.62 5.33 -5.17
N PHE A 114 -18.64 4.99 -6.44
CA PHE A 114 -17.40 4.87 -7.24
C PHE A 114 -16.65 6.18 -7.39
N SER A 115 -17.35 7.31 -7.37
CA SER A 115 -16.71 8.63 -7.48
C SER A 115 -15.80 8.90 -6.29
N ALA A 116 -16.31 8.73 -5.07
CA ALA A 116 -15.54 8.90 -3.86
C ALA A 116 -14.46 7.80 -3.72
N ALA A 117 -14.75 6.57 -4.16
CA ALA A 117 -13.76 5.48 -4.18
C ALA A 117 -12.55 5.81 -5.06
N LEU A 118 -12.78 6.34 -6.27
CA LEU A 118 -11.69 6.76 -7.16
C LEU A 118 -10.85 7.90 -6.57
N ALA A 119 -11.49 8.87 -5.91
CA ALA A 119 -10.77 9.94 -5.22
C ALA A 119 -9.86 9.41 -4.10
N ASP A 120 -10.33 8.44 -3.33
CA ASP A 120 -9.53 7.78 -2.30
C ASP A 120 -8.38 6.94 -2.87
N LEU A 121 -8.57 6.27 -4.00
CA LEU A 121 -7.49 5.54 -4.68
C LEU A 121 -6.42 6.50 -5.24
N GLN A 122 -6.82 7.65 -5.75
CA GLN A 122 -5.89 8.71 -6.14
C GLN A 122 -5.08 9.22 -4.94
N GLU A 123 -5.72 9.45 -3.80
CA GLU A 123 -5.04 9.85 -2.57
C GLU A 123 -4.09 8.76 -2.06
N THR A 124 -4.47 7.48 -2.16
CA THR A 124 -3.60 6.34 -1.86
C THR A 124 -2.33 6.39 -2.70
N LEU A 125 -2.47 6.54 -4.02
CA LEU A 125 -1.32 6.56 -4.95
C LEU A 125 -0.51 7.86 -4.87
N ARG A 126 -1.10 8.97 -4.43
CA ARG A 126 -0.37 10.20 -4.14
C ARG A 126 0.59 10.01 -2.96
N ARG A 127 0.18 9.26 -1.93
CA ARG A 127 0.97 8.95 -0.73
C ARG A 127 2.01 7.87 -0.99
N GLU A 128 1.65 6.81 -1.69
CA GLU A 128 2.54 5.71 -2.08
C GLU A 128 2.28 5.33 -3.55
N PRO A 129 3.05 5.89 -4.48
CA PRO A 129 2.85 5.64 -5.92
C PRO A 129 3.01 4.16 -6.33
N ARG A 130 3.67 3.36 -5.51
CA ARG A 130 3.89 1.93 -5.75
C ARG A 130 2.92 1.04 -4.96
N TYR A 131 1.84 1.61 -4.42
CA TYR A 131 0.84 0.83 -3.70
C TYR A 131 -0.01 0.02 -4.68
N TYR A 132 0.55 -1.10 -5.18
CA TYR A 132 -0.07 -1.93 -6.21
C TYR A 132 -1.50 -2.43 -5.87
N PRO A 133 -1.93 -2.63 -4.59
CA PRO A 133 -3.32 -2.96 -4.31
C PRO A 133 -4.30 -1.89 -4.77
N ALA A 134 -3.92 -0.60 -4.73
CA ALA A 134 -4.78 0.47 -5.27
C ALA A 134 -4.88 0.43 -6.79
N LEU A 135 -3.80 0.06 -7.50
CA LEU A 135 -3.85 -0.14 -8.96
C LEU A 135 -4.77 -1.29 -9.35
N GLN A 136 -4.76 -2.38 -8.57
CA GLN A 136 -5.68 -3.50 -8.74
C GLN A 136 -7.13 -3.07 -8.54
N SER A 137 -7.41 -2.32 -7.48
CA SER A 137 -8.75 -1.81 -7.20
C SER A 137 -9.22 -0.79 -8.25
N LEU A 138 -8.33 0.05 -8.78
CA LEU A 138 -8.63 0.95 -9.90
C LEU A 138 -9.05 0.17 -11.14
N ALA A 139 -8.32 -0.90 -11.50
CA ALA A 139 -8.68 -1.73 -12.63
C ALA A 139 -10.06 -2.39 -12.43
N GLN A 140 -10.32 -2.90 -11.24
CA GLN A 140 -11.61 -3.53 -10.90
C GLN A 140 -12.77 -2.54 -11.00
N ILE A 141 -12.67 -1.36 -10.38
CA ILE A 141 -13.71 -0.33 -10.42
C ILE A 141 -13.93 0.17 -11.86
N ALA A 142 -12.86 0.32 -12.64
CA ALA A 142 -12.98 0.71 -14.04
C ALA A 142 -13.74 -0.35 -14.86
N GLU A 143 -13.50 -1.65 -14.62
CA GLU A 143 -14.27 -2.72 -15.27
C GLU A 143 -15.76 -2.72 -14.88
N GLU A 144 -16.06 -2.53 -13.59
CA GLU A 144 -17.44 -2.42 -13.09
C GLU A 144 -18.20 -1.24 -13.71
N ARG A 145 -17.46 -0.20 -14.13
CA ARG A 145 -17.97 0.99 -14.82
C ARG A 145 -17.89 0.90 -16.34
N GLU A 146 -17.53 -0.25 -16.89
CA GLU A 146 -17.33 -0.46 -18.32
C GLU A 146 -16.26 0.44 -18.97
N ASP A 147 -15.35 1.01 -18.16
CA ASP A 147 -14.18 1.77 -18.61
C ASP A 147 -13.01 0.83 -18.89
N ALA A 148 -13.08 0.11 -20.01
CA ALA A 148 -12.06 -0.85 -20.40
C ALA A 148 -10.67 -0.23 -20.59
N LYS A 149 -10.59 1.03 -21.04
CA LYS A 149 -9.31 1.73 -21.21
C LYS A 149 -8.69 2.11 -19.87
N GLY A 150 -9.49 2.59 -18.94
CA GLY A 150 -9.06 2.87 -17.57
C GLY A 150 -8.58 1.61 -16.85
N ALA A 151 -9.32 0.51 -16.99
CA ALA A 151 -8.94 -0.79 -16.44
C ALA A 151 -7.60 -1.30 -17.01
N LEU A 152 -7.42 -1.22 -18.34
CA LEU A 152 -6.18 -1.59 -19.01
C LEU A 152 -5.00 -0.77 -18.50
N SER A 153 -5.14 0.57 -18.44
CA SER A 153 -4.08 1.47 -17.99
C SER A 153 -3.66 1.19 -16.54
N ALA A 154 -4.62 0.94 -15.63
CA ALA A 154 -4.32 0.62 -14.25
C ALA A 154 -3.61 -0.74 -14.12
N TRP A 155 -4.02 -1.73 -14.92
CA TRP A 155 -3.44 -3.07 -14.92
C TRP A 155 -2.02 -3.09 -15.49
N GLU A 156 -1.76 -2.33 -16.55
CA GLU A 156 -0.41 -2.16 -17.11
C GLU A 156 0.55 -1.60 -16.06
N LYS A 157 0.15 -0.54 -15.34
CA LYS A 157 0.95 0.01 -14.25
C LYS A 157 1.21 -0.98 -13.12
N LEU A 158 0.24 -1.83 -12.81
CA LEU A 158 0.42 -2.90 -11.83
C LEU A 158 1.49 -3.89 -12.32
N LEU A 159 1.44 -4.30 -13.58
CA LEU A 159 2.39 -5.25 -14.15
C LEU A 159 3.80 -4.65 -14.35
N GLU A 160 3.94 -3.34 -14.47
CA GLU A 160 5.24 -2.67 -14.42
C GLU A 160 5.92 -2.84 -13.05
N LEU A 161 5.14 -2.89 -11.98
CA LEU A 161 5.64 -3.13 -10.62
C LEU A 161 5.85 -4.61 -10.32
N ASN A 162 4.92 -5.46 -10.78
CA ASN A 162 4.92 -6.90 -10.57
C ASN A 162 4.59 -7.67 -11.85
N PRO A 163 5.57 -7.95 -12.73
CA PRO A 163 5.36 -8.72 -13.96
C PRO A 163 4.89 -10.17 -13.74
N LYS A 164 5.06 -10.68 -12.51
CA LYS A 164 4.64 -12.02 -12.07
C LYS A 164 3.42 -12.00 -11.14
N HIS A 165 2.60 -10.96 -11.25
CA HIS A 165 1.31 -10.95 -10.56
C HIS A 165 0.46 -12.15 -11.03
N PRO A 166 -0.20 -12.88 -10.11
CA PRO A 166 -1.08 -14.00 -10.47
C PRO A 166 -2.09 -13.58 -11.54
N ASP A 167 -2.28 -14.43 -12.53
CA ASP A 167 -3.17 -14.21 -13.70
C ASP A 167 -2.88 -12.91 -14.49
N GLY A 168 -1.74 -12.27 -14.20
CA GLY A 168 -1.40 -10.95 -14.71
C GLY A 168 -1.45 -10.83 -16.23
N GLN A 169 -0.83 -11.79 -16.93
CA GLN A 169 -0.76 -11.77 -18.38
C GLN A 169 -2.09 -12.19 -19.03
N GLU A 170 -2.87 -13.07 -18.42
CA GLU A 170 -4.18 -13.47 -18.92
C GLU A 170 -5.17 -12.31 -18.80
N ARG A 171 -5.19 -11.66 -17.64
CA ARG A 171 -6.00 -10.46 -17.40
C ARG A 171 -5.64 -9.35 -18.37
N LEU A 172 -4.34 -9.09 -18.58
CA LEU A 172 -3.87 -8.09 -19.55
C LEU A 172 -4.44 -8.34 -20.94
N ARG A 173 -4.32 -9.58 -21.45
CA ARG A 173 -4.88 -9.95 -22.77
C ARG A 173 -6.37 -9.72 -22.86
N THR A 174 -7.10 -10.03 -21.80
CA THR A 174 -8.55 -9.80 -21.72
C THR A 174 -8.90 -8.32 -21.75
N LEU A 175 -8.17 -7.48 -20.99
CA LEU A 175 -8.38 -6.04 -20.97
C LEU A 175 -8.01 -5.38 -22.31
N ILE A 176 -6.96 -5.83 -22.97
CA ILE A 176 -6.60 -5.35 -24.31
C ILE A 176 -7.76 -5.60 -25.28
N ARG A 177 -8.32 -6.81 -25.34
CA ARG A 177 -9.47 -7.14 -26.22
C ARG A 177 -10.67 -6.24 -25.91
N LYS A 178 -11.00 -6.05 -24.63
CA LYS A 178 -12.10 -5.17 -24.22
C LYS A 178 -11.87 -3.70 -24.57
N ALA A 179 -10.65 -3.21 -24.46
CA ALA A 179 -10.31 -1.81 -24.68
C ALA A 179 -10.16 -1.43 -26.15
N LEU A 180 -9.67 -2.35 -26.98
CA LEU A 180 -9.36 -2.12 -28.39
C LEU A 180 -10.38 -2.77 -29.34
N GLY A 181 -11.30 -3.60 -28.85
CA GLY A 181 -12.21 -4.41 -29.64
C GLY A 181 -11.56 -5.70 -30.13
N ASP A 182 -12.38 -6.58 -30.71
CA ASP A 182 -11.93 -7.89 -31.24
C ASP A 182 -11.13 -7.77 -32.57
N GLU A 183 -10.60 -6.60 -32.90
CA GLU A 183 -9.87 -6.36 -34.15
C GLU A 183 -8.39 -6.81 -34.14
N MET A 184 -8.02 -7.74 -33.24
CA MET A 184 -6.70 -8.38 -33.26
C MET A 184 -6.80 -9.90 -33.26
#